data_a9976273e569a2b29b5147ad6508a48c
#
_entry.id   a9976273e569a2b29b5147ad6508a48c
#
_cell.length_a   1.000
_cell.length_b   1.000
_cell.length_c   1.000
_cell.angle_alpha   90.00
_cell.angle_beta   90.00
_cell.angle_gamma   90.00
#
_symmetry.space_group_name_H-M   'P 1'
#
loop_
_entity.id
_entity.type
_entity.pdbx_description
1 polymer ?
#
loop_
_entity_poly.entity_id
_entity_poly.type
_entity_poly.pdbx_seq_one_letter_code
_entity_poly.pdbx_strand_id
1 'polypeptide(L)'
;TRLPLVAVGDVHYHVPARRPLHDVLPAVRHHTTVAELGSRRFPNGERHLKSAAQMAELFAAQPEAVARSVELADRCSFTLDELRYDYPRELCPPGLTMTEHLTQLTWAGAAARWPAGLPDKVRDLLHRELALIAKLRYEAYFLTVWDLVRYARGLGILCQGRGSAANSAVCYCLGITSVDPERSDLLFERFISQERNEPPDIDVDFEHERREEVFRYIWEKYGRERAAITAEVITYQPRSAVRDVAKALGVPPDGVERLA
;
A
#
# COMPACT_ATOMS: atom_id res chain seq x y z
N THR A 1 38.46 18.31 2.37
CA THR A 1 37.61 17.91 1.24
C THR A 1 36.35 18.76 1.26
N ARG A 2 36.16 19.64 0.28
CA ARG A 2 34.90 20.39 0.13
C ARG A 2 33.86 19.43 -0.48
N LEU A 3 32.83 19.12 0.27
CA LEU A 3 31.68 18.39 -0.26
C LEU A 3 30.94 19.25 -1.29
N PRO A 4 30.50 18.68 -2.41
CA PRO A 4 29.67 19.40 -3.37
C PRO A 4 28.32 19.73 -2.74
N LEU A 5 27.90 21.00 -2.86
CA LEU A 5 26.62 21.49 -2.36
C LEU A 5 25.55 21.44 -3.46
N VAL A 6 24.30 21.22 -3.08
CA VAL A 6 23.13 21.29 -3.95
C VAL A 6 22.15 22.30 -3.37
N ALA A 7 21.64 23.18 -4.23
CA ALA A 7 20.61 24.14 -3.84
C ALA A 7 19.25 23.43 -3.75
N VAL A 8 18.59 23.57 -2.61
CA VAL A 8 17.23 23.06 -2.38
C VAL A 8 16.34 24.14 -1.82
N GLY A 9 15.05 24.11 -2.15
CA GLY A 9 14.08 25.10 -1.70
C GLY A 9 13.48 24.81 -0.32
N ASP A 10 13.65 23.60 0.23
CA ASP A 10 12.98 23.12 1.44
C ASP A 10 11.48 23.49 1.45
N VAL A 11 10.79 23.07 0.37
CA VAL A 11 9.43 23.48 0.06
C VAL A 11 8.42 22.79 0.95
N HIS A 12 7.58 23.56 1.64
CA HIS A 12 6.47 23.10 2.46
C HIS A 12 5.09 23.50 1.93
N TYR A 13 5.04 24.51 1.06
CA TYR A 13 3.81 24.98 0.42
C TYR A 13 4.11 25.61 -0.94
N HIS A 14 3.10 25.68 -1.80
CA HIS A 14 3.30 26.13 -3.19
C HIS A 14 3.40 27.65 -3.35
N VAL A 15 2.78 28.44 -2.46
CA VAL A 15 2.83 29.90 -2.45
C VAL A 15 2.98 30.44 -1.04
N PRO A 16 3.58 31.63 -0.82
CA PRO A 16 3.77 32.21 0.51
C PRO A 16 2.49 32.41 1.31
N ALA A 17 1.37 32.69 0.64
CA ALA A 17 0.05 32.88 1.25
C ALA A 17 -0.50 31.60 1.96
N ARG A 18 0.09 30.44 1.71
CA ARG A 18 -0.27 29.18 2.39
C ARG A 18 0.46 28.96 3.72
N ARG A 19 1.39 29.81 4.09
CA ARG A 19 2.07 29.72 5.37
C ARG A 19 1.12 29.67 6.57
N PRO A 20 0.05 30.48 6.69
CA PRO A 20 -0.88 30.39 7.82
C PRO A 20 -1.52 29.00 7.97
N LEU A 21 -1.86 28.35 6.84
CA LEU A 21 -2.36 26.97 6.86
C LEU A 21 -1.27 26.01 7.34
N HIS A 22 -0.04 26.17 6.88
CA HIS A 22 1.09 25.38 7.36
C HIS A 22 1.29 25.54 8.87
N ASP A 23 1.18 26.75 9.42
CA ASP A 23 1.35 27.01 10.86
C ASP A 23 0.27 26.31 11.71
N VAL A 24 -0.92 26.07 11.17
CA VAL A 24 -1.99 25.30 11.84
C VAL A 24 -1.62 23.82 11.97
N LEU A 25 -0.97 23.21 10.98
CA LEU A 25 -0.64 21.78 11.01
C LEU A 25 0.26 21.37 12.19
N PRO A 26 1.41 22.04 12.48
CA PRO A 26 2.18 21.76 13.68
C PRO A 26 1.43 22.12 14.97
N ALA A 27 0.54 23.11 14.99
CA ALA A 27 -0.29 23.41 16.15
C ALA A 27 -1.23 22.23 16.46
N VAL A 28 -1.89 21.68 15.46
CA VAL A 28 -2.72 20.44 15.60
C VAL A 28 -1.85 19.27 16.05
N ARG A 29 -0.72 19.04 15.39
CA ARG A 29 0.21 17.93 15.71
C ARG A 29 0.71 17.97 17.16
N HIS A 30 0.95 19.16 17.70
CA HIS A 30 1.48 19.34 19.07
C HIS A 30 0.42 19.70 20.10
N HIS A 31 -0.88 19.63 19.73
CA HIS A 31 -2.01 19.95 20.61
C HIS A 31 -1.86 21.32 21.30
N THR A 32 -1.44 22.34 20.55
CA THR A 32 -1.21 23.70 21.02
C THR A 32 -1.87 24.71 20.07
N THR A 33 -1.78 26.01 20.40
CA THR A 33 -2.25 27.04 19.49
C THR A 33 -1.13 27.56 18.58
N VAL A 34 -1.49 28.19 17.46
CA VAL A 34 -0.53 28.82 16.54
C VAL A 34 0.28 29.91 17.27
N ALA A 35 -0.33 30.60 18.23
CA ALA A 35 0.33 31.62 19.04
C ALA A 35 1.45 31.05 19.94
N GLU A 36 1.26 29.82 20.41
CA GLU A 36 2.15 29.14 21.37
C GLU A 36 3.19 28.21 20.69
N LEU A 37 3.21 28.14 19.36
CA LEU A 37 4.18 27.28 18.63
C LEU A 37 5.65 27.64 18.90
N GLY A 38 5.95 28.89 19.18
CA GLY A 38 7.31 29.34 19.43
C GLY A 38 8.26 29.01 18.25
N SER A 39 9.39 28.37 18.54
CA SER A 39 10.41 27.99 17.56
C SER A 39 9.96 26.87 16.59
N ARG A 40 8.83 26.24 16.81
CA ARG A 40 8.24 25.25 15.87
C ARG A 40 7.59 25.92 14.66
N ARG A 41 7.41 27.22 14.71
CA ARG A 41 6.88 28.04 13.60
C ARG A 41 8.03 28.52 12.74
N PHE A 42 7.88 28.42 11.41
CA PHE A 42 8.88 29.02 10.51
C PHE A 42 8.93 30.54 10.64
N PRO A 43 10.12 31.14 10.56
CA PRO A 43 10.27 32.57 10.79
C PRO A 43 9.58 33.43 9.70
N ASN A 44 9.49 32.92 8.47
CA ASN A 44 8.93 33.63 7.31
C ASN A 44 8.19 32.69 6.36
N GLY A 45 7.71 33.20 5.22
CA GLY A 45 7.00 32.43 4.18
C GLY A 45 7.91 31.94 3.05
N GLU A 46 9.23 31.89 3.23
CA GLU A 46 10.17 31.58 2.15
C GLU A 46 10.23 30.13 1.74
N ARG A 47 9.62 29.22 2.51
CA ARG A 47 9.57 27.78 2.17
C ARG A 47 8.47 27.44 1.17
N HIS A 48 8.30 28.30 0.17
CA HIS A 48 7.39 28.11 -0.94
C HIS A 48 8.11 27.64 -2.20
N LEU A 49 7.35 27.09 -3.14
CA LEU A 49 7.87 26.66 -4.43
C LEU A 49 8.37 27.88 -5.22
N LYS A 50 9.62 27.85 -5.62
CA LYS A 50 10.28 28.94 -6.37
C LYS A 50 10.50 28.54 -7.82
N SER A 51 10.39 29.52 -8.71
CA SER A 51 10.80 29.35 -10.10
C SER A 51 12.32 29.20 -10.24
N ALA A 52 12.77 28.67 -11.37
CA ALA A 52 14.21 28.55 -11.65
C ALA A 52 14.95 29.93 -11.55
N ALA A 53 14.31 31.01 -11.99
CA ALA A 53 14.87 32.37 -11.86
C ALA A 53 15.02 32.81 -10.40
N GLN A 54 14.00 32.57 -9.57
CA GLN A 54 14.06 32.86 -8.13
C GLN A 54 15.13 32.03 -7.41
N MET A 55 15.29 30.75 -7.79
CA MET A 55 16.35 29.88 -7.24
C MET A 55 17.74 30.40 -7.66
N ALA A 56 17.91 30.79 -8.91
CA ALA A 56 19.18 31.39 -9.39
C ALA A 56 19.54 32.70 -8.66
N GLU A 57 18.54 33.53 -8.39
CA GLU A 57 18.74 34.79 -7.62
C GLU A 57 19.09 34.47 -6.15
N LEU A 58 18.33 33.56 -5.49
CA LEU A 58 18.56 33.19 -4.10
C LEU A 58 19.96 32.61 -3.86
N PHE A 59 20.45 31.81 -4.82
CA PHE A 59 21.77 31.19 -4.76
C PHE A 59 22.81 31.87 -5.69
N ALA A 60 22.66 33.15 -5.98
CA ALA A 60 23.56 33.89 -6.88
C ALA A 60 25.05 33.78 -6.46
N ALA A 61 25.32 33.68 -5.16
CA ALA A 61 26.68 33.49 -4.64
C ALA A 61 27.22 32.05 -4.86
N GLN A 62 26.38 31.08 -5.23
CA GLN A 62 26.74 29.67 -5.43
C GLN A 62 25.98 29.05 -6.62
N PRO A 63 26.16 29.58 -7.84
CA PRO A 63 25.41 29.14 -9.01
C PRO A 63 25.65 27.65 -9.34
N GLU A 64 26.82 27.11 -9.00
CA GLU A 64 27.16 25.71 -9.16
C GLU A 64 26.28 24.78 -8.33
N ALA A 65 25.77 25.26 -7.18
CA ALA A 65 24.86 24.46 -6.36
C ALA A 65 23.48 24.29 -7.03
N VAL A 66 23.06 25.30 -7.80
CA VAL A 66 21.83 25.22 -8.61
C VAL A 66 22.03 24.30 -9.82
N ALA A 67 23.15 24.46 -10.55
CA ALA A 67 23.48 23.58 -11.68
C ALA A 67 23.52 22.09 -11.28
N ARG A 68 24.04 21.81 -10.10
CA ARG A 68 24.17 20.45 -9.58
C ARG A 68 22.82 19.77 -9.31
N SER A 69 21.73 20.51 -9.18
CA SER A 69 20.38 19.91 -9.11
C SER A 69 20.00 19.21 -10.41
N VAL A 70 20.42 19.75 -11.56
CA VAL A 70 20.23 19.13 -12.88
C VAL A 70 21.10 17.88 -13.00
N GLU A 71 22.39 17.96 -12.62
CA GLU A 71 23.30 16.81 -12.63
C GLU A 71 22.74 15.64 -11.79
N LEU A 72 22.10 15.93 -10.65
CA LEU A 72 21.46 14.91 -9.82
C LEU A 72 20.20 14.35 -10.50
N ALA A 73 19.39 15.20 -11.13
CA ALA A 73 18.20 14.75 -11.87
C ALA A 73 18.60 13.80 -13.02
N ASP A 74 19.65 14.14 -13.75
CA ASP A 74 20.18 13.31 -14.86
C ASP A 74 20.72 11.94 -14.38
N ARG A 75 21.12 11.84 -13.12
CA ARG A 75 21.52 10.57 -12.50
C ARG A 75 20.35 9.71 -12.02
N CYS A 76 19.16 10.27 -11.93
CA CYS A 76 17.94 9.56 -11.57
C CYS A 76 17.34 8.94 -12.84
N SER A 77 17.72 7.72 -13.16
CA SER A 77 17.30 7.01 -14.37
C SER A 77 16.04 6.15 -14.19
N PHE A 78 15.57 6.00 -12.95
CA PHE A 78 14.38 5.19 -12.66
C PHE A 78 13.12 5.76 -13.30
N THR A 79 12.34 4.90 -13.94
CA THR A 79 11.01 5.18 -14.46
C THR A 79 10.00 4.18 -13.91
N LEU A 80 8.71 4.57 -13.85
CA LEU A 80 7.65 3.67 -13.41
C LEU A 80 7.48 2.47 -14.37
N ASP A 81 7.93 2.60 -15.62
CA ASP A 81 7.90 1.53 -16.62
C ASP A 81 8.89 0.39 -16.29
N GLU A 82 9.85 0.63 -15.40
CA GLU A 82 10.79 -0.38 -14.92
C GLU A 82 10.23 -1.27 -13.82
N LEU A 83 9.08 -0.90 -13.26
CA LEU A 83 8.45 -1.69 -12.20
C LEU A 83 8.15 -3.11 -12.69
N ARG A 84 8.58 -4.09 -11.92
CA ARG A 84 8.33 -5.52 -12.15
C ARG A 84 7.84 -6.14 -10.86
N TYR A 85 6.88 -7.04 -11.01
CA TYR A 85 6.40 -7.84 -9.90
C TYR A 85 7.23 -9.11 -9.80
N ASP A 86 8.12 -9.17 -8.82
CA ASP A 86 8.96 -10.36 -8.54
C ASP A 86 8.49 -11.00 -7.24
N TYR A 87 7.65 -12.01 -7.40
CA TYR A 87 7.08 -12.74 -6.27
C TYR A 87 8.06 -13.75 -5.68
N PRO A 88 8.00 -14.02 -4.35
CA PRO A 88 8.85 -15.00 -3.70
C PRO A 88 8.70 -16.39 -4.31
N ARG A 89 9.83 -17.03 -4.64
CA ARG A 89 9.87 -18.40 -5.17
C ARG A 89 10.21 -19.45 -4.11
N GLU A 90 10.60 -19.01 -2.94
CA GLU A 90 11.05 -19.81 -1.79
C GLU A 90 9.93 -20.65 -1.16
N LEU A 91 8.67 -20.39 -1.54
CA LEU A 91 7.50 -21.11 -1.05
C LEU A 91 7.34 -22.51 -1.66
N CYS A 92 8.03 -22.76 -2.77
CA CYS A 92 7.95 -24.04 -3.46
C CYS A 92 8.89 -25.06 -2.83
N PRO A 93 8.41 -26.23 -2.41
CA PRO A 93 9.27 -27.30 -1.91
C PRO A 93 10.31 -27.74 -2.96
N PRO A 94 11.51 -28.19 -2.54
CA PRO A 94 12.50 -28.74 -3.45
C PRO A 94 11.93 -29.88 -4.31
N GLY A 95 12.20 -29.83 -5.61
CA GLY A 95 11.76 -30.87 -6.55
C GLY A 95 10.38 -30.68 -7.18
N LEU A 96 9.64 -29.63 -6.77
CA LEU A 96 8.37 -29.25 -7.40
C LEU A 96 8.51 -27.92 -8.15
N THR A 97 7.74 -27.78 -9.21
CA THR A 97 7.49 -26.47 -9.82
C THR A 97 6.39 -25.73 -9.04
N MET A 98 6.35 -24.40 -9.19
CA MET A 98 5.29 -23.57 -8.59
C MET A 98 3.89 -24.03 -9.02
N THR A 99 3.73 -24.38 -10.30
CA THR A 99 2.48 -24.87 -10.87
C THR A 99 2.07 -26.18 -10.23
N GLU A 100 2.99 -27.14 -10.08
CA GLU A 100 2.71 -28.43 -9.42
C GLU A 100 2.34 -28.22 -7.95
N HIS A 101 3.09 -27.38 -7.24
CA HIS A 101 2.82 -27.13 -5.83
C HIS A 101 1.45 -26.46 -5.62
N LEU A 102 1.13 -25.39 -6.37
CA LEU A 102 -0.17 -24.74 -6.32
C LEU A 102 -1.31 -25.71 -6.66
N THR A 103 -1.12 -26.53 -7.70
CA THR A 103 -2.07 -27.55 -8.12
C THR A 103 -2.33 -28.57 -7.00
N GLN A 104 -1.28 -29.10 -6.39
CA GLN A 104 -1.39 -30.05 -5.28
C GLN A 104 -2.17 -29.47 -4.09
N LEU A 105 -1.83 -28.23 -3.69
CA LEU A 105 -2.52 -27.54 -2.60
C LEU A 105 -4.00 -27.30 -2.91
N THR A 106 -4.30 -26.90 -4.14
CA THR A 106 -5.67 -26.65 -4.59
C THR A 106 -6.51 -27.94 -4.54
N TRP A 107 -5.99 -29.04 -5.08
CA TRP A 107 -6.72 -30.33 -5.07
C TRP A 107 -6.83 -30.91 -3.66
N ALA A 108 -5.82 -30.76 -2.81
CA ALA A 108 -5.91 -31.15 -1.41
C ALA A 108 -6.99 -30.34 -0.66
N GLY A 109 -7.06 -29.03 -0.92
CA GLY A 109 -8.11 -28.17 -0.40
C GLY A 109 -9.50 -28.55 -0.93
N ALA A 110 -9.62 -28.86 -2.22
CA ALA A 110 -10.88 -29.35 -2.81
C ALA A 110 -11.36 -30.64 -2.14
N ALA A 111 -10.48 -31.61 -1.94
CA ALA A 111 -10.82 -32.87 -1.26
C ALA A 111 -11.30 -32.63 0.19
N ALA A 112 -10.70 -31.66 0.90
CA ALA A 112 -11.11 -31.31 2.25
C ALA A 112 -12.47 -30.58 2.29
N ARG A 113 -12.80 -29.78 1.26
CA ARG A 113 -14.07 -29.04 1.15
C ARG A 113 -15.23 -29.92 0.72
N TRP A 114 -15.00 -30.90 -0.16
CA TRP A 114 -16.01 -31.82 -0.68
C TRP A 114 -15.62 -33.27 -0.44
N PRO A 115 -15.68 -33.76 0.83
CA PRO A 115 -15.29 -35.12 1.15
C PRO A 115 -16.23 -36.18 0.54
N ALA A 116 -17.47 -35.82 0.20
CA ALA A 116 -18.44 -36.68 -0.46
C ALA A 116 -18.30 -36.72 -1.99
N GLY A 117 -17.41 -35.92 -2.56
CA GLY A 117 -17.17 -35.82 -4.00
C GLY A 117 -17.20 -34.41 -4.50
N LEU A 118 -16.25 -34.06 -5.34
CA LEU A 118 -16.12 -32.72 -5.93
C LEU A 118 -17.16 -32.55 -7.05
N PRO A 119 -18.01 -31.48 -7.01
CA PRO A 119 -18.95 -31.19 -8.07
C PRO A 119 -18.25 -30.91 -9.41
N ASP A 120 -18.83 -31.42 -10.54
CA ASP A 120 -18.24 -31.26 -11.86
C ASP A 120 -18.06 -29.77 -12.25
N LYS A 121 -19.05 -28.92 -11.93
CA LYS A 121 -18.96 -27.45 -12.11
C LYS A 121 -17.68 -26.88 -11.47
N VAL A 122 -17.39 -27.27 -10.24
CA VAL A 122 -16.22 -26.77 -9.50
C VAL A 122 -14.92 -27.35 -10.07
N ARG A 123 -14.93 -28.62 -10.45
CA ARG A 123 -13.78 -29.26 -11.11
C ARG A 123 -13.36 -28.53 -12.37
N ASP A 124 -14.32 -28.19 -13.22
CA ASP A 124 -14.08 -27.45 -14.47
C ASP A 124 -13.57 -26.02 -14.20
N LEU A 125 -14.10 -25.35 -13.18
CA LEU A 125 -13.60 -24.05 -12.72
C LEU A 125 -12.13 -24.15 -12.30
N LEU A 126 -11.78 -25.10 -11.43
CA LEU A 126 -10.42 -25.30 -10.95
C LEU A 126 -9.43 -25.55 -12.09
N HIS A 127 -9.79 -26.39 -13.08
CA HIS A 127 -8.93 -26.62 -14.24
C HIS A 127 -8.70 -25.35 -15.07
N ARG A 128 -9.75 -24.56 -15.32
CA ARG A 128 -9.64 -23.30 -16.06
C ARG A 128 -8.82 -22.26 -15.31
N GLU A 129 -9.07 -22.09 -14.02
CA GLU A 129 -8.37 -21.11 -13.19
C GLU A 129 -6.88 -21.45 -13.07
N LEU A 130 -6.53 -22.72 -12.74
CA LEU A 130 -5.14 -23.15 -12.66
C LEU A 130 -4.40 -23.00 -13.98
N ALA A 131 -5.04 -23.32 -15.11
CA ALA A 131 -4.44 -23.14 -16.42
C ALA A 131 -4.18 -21.64 -16.73
N LEU A 132 -5.09 -20.73 -16.37
CA LEU A 132 -4.92 -19.31 -16.58
C LEU A 132 -3.85 -18.72 -15.65
N ILE A 133 -3.82 -19.13 -14.36
CA ILE A 133 -2.79 -18.73 -13.41
C ILE A 133 -1.40 -19.12 -13.91
N ALA A 134 -1.25 -20.37 -14.39
CA ALA A 134 0.01 -20.86 -14.95
C ALA A 134 0.43 -20.10 -16.24
N LYS A 135 -0.52 -19.85 -17.14
CA LYS A 135 -0.27 -19.07 -18.35
C LYS A 135 0.23 -17.66 -18.06
N LEU A 136 -0.31 -17.01 -17.04
CA LEU A 136 0.05 -15.65 -16.61
C LEU A 136 1.22 -15.61 -15.63
N ARG A 137 1.69 -16.76 -15.15
CA ARG A 137 2.80 -16.92 -14.18
C ARG A 137 2.51 -16.26 -12.83
N TYR A 138 1.27 -16.38 -12.33
CA TYR A 138 0.86 -15.82 -11.04
C TYR A 138 0.87 -16.83 -9.89
N GLU A 139 1.42 -18.06 -10.09
CA GLU A 139 1.45 -19.12 -9.06
C GLU A 139 2.11 -18.64 -7.78
N ALA A 140 3.25 -17.94 -7.88
CA ALA A 140 3.99 -17.43 -6.74
C ALA A 140 3.17 -16.41 -5.92
N TYR A 141 2.33 -15.62 -6.57
CA TYR A 141 1.42 -14.68 -5.91
C TYR A 141 0.37 -15.43 -5.08
N PHE A 142 -0.32 -16.40 -5.68
CA PHE A 142 -1.31 -17.23 -4.96
C PHE A 142 -0.69 -17.98 -3.79
N LEU A 143 0.50 -18.54 -3.98
CA LEU A 143 1.24 -19.23 -2.93
C LEU A 143 1.65 -18.29 -1.79
N THR A 144 2.02 -17.04 -2.10
CA THR A 144 2.32 -16.03 -1.08
C THR A 144 1.09 -15.73 -0.23
N VAL A 145 -0.05 -15.45 -0.85
CA VAL A 145 -1.30 -15.18 -0.12
C VAL A 145 -1.76 -16.41 0.70
N TRP A 146 -1.67 -17.61 0.11
CA TRP A 146 -1.93 -18.85 0.84
C TRP A 146 -1.05 -18.99 2.08
N ASP A 147 0.23 -18.70 1.97
CA ASP A 147 1.17 -18.80 3.10
C ASP A 147 0.79 -17.85 4.24
N LEU A 148 0.41 -16.61 3.93
CA LEU A 148 -0.04 -15.64 4.92
C LEU A 148 -1.32 -16.11 5.65
N VAL A 149 -2.29 -16.61 4.89
CA VAL A 149 -3.54 -17.12 5.44
C VAL A 149 -3.29 -18.39 6.29
N ARG A 150 -2.42 -19.29 5.81
CA ARG A 150 -2.01 -20.49 6.55
C ARG A 150 -1.34 -20.13 7.87
N TYR A 151 -0.43 -19.16 7.85
CA TYR A 151 0.26 -18.66 9.05
C TYR A 151 -0.75 -18.11 10.07
N ALA A 152 -1.61 -17.20 9.64
CA ALA A 152 -2.61 -16.58 10.50
C ALA A 152 -3.53 -17.64 11.15
N ARG A 153 -4.06 -18.56 10.35
CA ARG A 153 -4.92 -19.64 10.85
C ARG A 153 -4.20 -20.61 11.78
N GLY A 154 -2.92 -20.88 11.52
CA GLY A 154 -2.08 -21.71 12.40
C GLY A 154 -1.92 -21.13 13.81
N LEU A 155 -2.04 -19.81 13.94
CA LEU A 155 -2.03 -19.10 15.22
C LEU A 155 -3.44 -18.80 15.76
N GLY A 156 -4.50 -19.24 15.07
CA GLY A 156 -5.88 -18.92 15.44
C GLY A 156 -6.27 -17.47 15.20
N ILE A 157 -5.54 -16.75 14.34
CA ILE A 157 -5.87 -15.36 13.93
C ILE A 157 -6.98 -15.43 12.88
N LEU A 158 -8.09 -14.72 13.11
CA LEU A 158 -9.17 -14.66 12.14
C LEU A 158 -8.71 -13.93 10.87
N CYS A 159 -8.97 -14.54 9.72
CA CYS A 159 -8.68 -13.94 8.43
C CYS A 159 -9.67 -14.37 7.36
N GLN A 160 -9.91 -13.47 6.41
CA GLN A 160 -10.86 -13.67 5.31
C GLN A 160 -10.42 -12.93 4.06
N GLY A 161 -10.27 -13.64 2.96
CA GLY A 161 -10.12 -13.03 1.63
C GLY A 161 -11.45 -12.44 1.16
N ARG A 162 -11.42 -11.22 0.66
CA ARG A 162 -12.58 -10.48 0.16
C ARG A 162 -12.36 -9.90 -1.24
N GLY A 163 -13.33 -9.13 -1.73
CA GLY A 163 -13.22 -8.46 -3.02
C GLY A 163 -13.12 -9.47 -4.18
N SER A 164 -12.13 -9.26 -5.01
CA SER A 164 -11.91 -10.07 -6.21
C SER A 164 -11.59 -11.54 -5.92
N ALA A 165 -10.93 -11.86 -4.80
CA ALA A 165 -10.63 -13.22 -4.38
C ALA A 165 -11.88 -14.09 -4.19
N ALA A 166 -13.03 -13.47 -3.89
CA ALA A 166 -14.31 -14.18 -3.76
C ALA A 166 -14.81 -14.79 -5.07
N ASN A 167 -14.25 -14.40 -6.22
CA ASN A 167 -14.58 -14.94 -7.53
C ASN A 167 -13.69 -16.12 -7.96
N SER A 168 -12.85 -16.65 -7.09
CA SER A 168 -11.89 -17.71 -7.42
C SER A 168 -12.18 -19.01 -6.64
N ALA A 169 -12.41 -20.10 -7.36
CA ALA A 169 -12.51 -21.45 -6.80
C ALA A 169 -11.16 -21.93 -6.25
N VAL A 170 -10.04 -21.53 -6.85
CA VAL A 170 -8.69 -21.79 -6.33
C VAL A 170 -8.50 -21.09 -4.97
N CYS A 171 -8.89 -19.81 -4.83
CA CYS A 171 -8.83 -19.12 -3.54
C CYS A 171 -9.70 -19.78 -2.47
N TYR A 172 -10.86 -20.33 -2.84
CA TYR A 172 -11.70 -21.10 -1.92
C TYR A 172 -11.02 -22.39 -1.46
N CYS A 173 -10.46 -23.17 -2.38
CA CYS A 173 -9.74 -24.41 -2.05
C CYS A 173 -8.49 -24.15 -1.20
N LEU A 174 -7.75 -23.08 -1.47
CA LEU A 174 -6.60 -22.64 -0.67
C LEU A 174 -6.99 -22.09 0.71
N GLY A 175 -8.30 -21.92 0.97
CA GLY A 175 -8.80 -21.35 2.21
C GLY A 175 -8.63 -19.82 2.30
N ILE A 176 -8.30 -19.13 1.23
CA ILE A 176 -8.16 -17.67 1.19
C ILE A 176 -9.53 -17.02 1.37
N THR A 177 -10.56 -17.51 0.67
CA THR A 177 -11.95 -17.04 0.79
C THR A 177 -12.89 -18.13 1.31
N SER A 178 -14.04 -17.71 1.87
CA SER A 178 -15.12 -18.61 2.30
C SER A 178 -16.31 -18.63 1.32
N VAL A 179 -16.23 -17.92 0.19
CA VAL A 179 -17.28 -17.89 -0.83
C VAL A 179 -17.27 -19.20 -1.62
N ASP A 180 -18.33 -20.00 -1.45
CA ASP A 180 -18.47 -21.31 -2.04
C ASP A 180 -18.78 -21.23 -3.54
N PRO A 181 -17.90 -21.73 -4.43
CA PRO A 181 -18.08 -21.67 -5.87
C PRO A 181 -19.23 -22.56 -6.38
N GLU A 182 -19.68 -23.53 -5.60
CA GLU A 182 -20.84 -24.36 -5.94
C GLU A 182 -22.13 -23.53 -5.83
N ARG A 183 -22.22 -22.69 -4.81
CA ARG A 183 -23.41 -21.88 -4.47
C ARG A 183 -23.43 -20.51 -5.12
N SER A 184 -22.34 -20.09 -5.74
CA SER A 184 -22.16 -18.77 -6.31
C SER A 184 -21.80 -18.87 -7.78
N ASP A 185 -22.33 -17.94 -8.60
CA ASP A 185 -21.90 -17.79 -9.98
C ASP A 185 -20.67 -16.88 -10.01
N LEU A 186 -19.49 -17.52 -10.04
CA LEU A 186 -18.21 -16.83 -10.02
C LEU A 186 -17.84 -16.38 -11.44
N LEU A 187 -17.40 -15.13 -11.56
CA LEU A 187 -16.86 -14.56 -12.79
C LEU A 187 -15.33 -14.37 -12.60
N PHE A 188 -14.58 -15.46 -12.77
CA PHE A 188 -13.13 -15.47 -12.60
C PHE A 188 -12.41 -14.47 -13.53
N GLU A 189 -12.97 -14.22 -14.70
CA GLU A 189 -12.46 -13.24 -15.67
C GLU A 189 -12.48 -11.79 -15.14
N ARG A 190 -13.29 -11.49 -14.11
CA ARG A 190 -13.24 -10.23 -13.38
C ARG A 190 -12.06 -10.13 -12.43
N PHE A 191 -11.57 -11.27 -11.97
CA PHE A 191 -10.44 -11.35 -11.06
C PHE A 191 -9.12 -11.34 -11.83
N ILE A 192 -8.98 -12.17 -12.85
CA ILE A 192 -7.79 -12.25 -13.71
C ILE A 192 -8.25 -12.29 -15.17
N SER A 193 -7.71 -11.39 -16.00
CA SER A 193 -7.87 -11.44 -17.44
C SER A 193 -6.56 -11.26 -18.17
N GLN A 194 -6.42 -11.89 -19.34
CA GLN A 194 -5.24 -11.72 -20.19
C GLN A 194 -5.10 -10.31 -20.76
N GLU A 195 -6.22 -9.60 -20.90
CA GLU A 195 -6.27 -8.26 -21.50
C GLU A 195 -5.71 -7.18 -20.58
N ARG A 196 -5.82 -7.34 -19.27
CA ARG A 196 -5.37 -6.34 -18.29
C ARG A 196 -3.85 -6.33 -18.07
N ASN A 197 -3.17 -7.45 -18.30
CA ASN A 197 -1.72 -7.62 -18.04
C ASN A 197 -1.27 -7.06 -16.65
N GLU A 198 -2.19 -7.08 -15.70
CA GLU A 198 -1.98 -6.65 -14.32
C GLU A 198 -2.13 -7.87 -13.40
N PRO A 199 -1.31 -7.98 -12.34
CA PRO A 199 -1.50 -9.03 -11.35
C PRO A 199 -2.87 -8.89 -10.67
N PRO A 200 -3.46 -10.01 -10.21
CA PRO A 200 -4.69 -9.95 -9.44
C PRO A 200 -4.48 -9.20 -8.14
N ASP A 201 -5.53 -8.55 -7.65
CA ASP A 201 -5.56 -7.93 -6.34
C ASP A 201 -6.33 -8.83 -5.37
N ILE A 202 -5.63 -9.41 -4.41
CA ILE A 202 -6.22 -10.25 -3.36
C ILE A 202 -6.19 -9.50 -2.04
N ASP A 203 -7.34 -8.99 -1.62
CA ASP A 203 -7.54 -8.42 -0.31
C ASP A 203 -7.72 -9.53 0.73
N VAL A 204 -6.97 -9.48 1.83
CA VAL A 204 -7.18 -10.35 2.99
C VAL A 204 -7.29 -9.50 4.24
N ASP A 205 -8.45 -9.54 4.88
CA ASP A 205 -8.65 -8.92 6.18
C ASP A 205 -8.12 -9.83 7.28
N PHE A 206 -7.43 -9.25 8.26
CA PHE A 206 -6.95 -9.93 9.46
C PHE A 206 -7.56 -9.29 10.71
N GLU A 207 -7.75 -10.07 11.74
CA GLU A 207 -8.18 -9.65 13.06
C GLU A 207 -7.37 -8.42 13.53
N HIS A 208 -8.09 -7.35 13.93
CA HIS A 208 -7.48 -6.05 14.23
C HIS A 208 -6.42 -6.12 15.32
N GLU A 209 -6.72 -6.82 16.41
CA GLU A 209 -5.87 -6.89 17.61
C GLU A 209 -4.56 -7.63 17.35
N ARG A 210 -4.55 -8.55 16.38
CA ARG A 210 -3.43 -9.45 16.13
C ARG A 210 -2.77 -9.28 14.75
N ARG A 211 -3.20 -8.32 13.93
CA ARG A 211 -2.63 -8.10 12.59
C ARG A 211 -1.13 -7.76 12.61
N GLU A 212 -0.64 -7.18 13.70
CA GLU A 212 0.79 -6.88 13.86
C GLU A 212 1.66 -8.15 13.87
N GLU A 213 1.13 -9.30 14.32
CA GLU A 213 1.83 -10.59 14.27
C GLU A 213 2.01 -11.03 12.81
N VAL A 214 1.00 -10.79 11.96
CA VAL A 214 1.07 -11.08 10.52
C VAL A 214 2.06 -10.15 9.82
N PHE A 215 2.06 -8.85 10.14
CA PHE A 215 3.05 -7.91 9.58
C PHE A 215 4.49 -8.29 9.95
N ARG A 216 4.71 -8.72 11.19
CA ARG A 216 6.03 -9.20 11.63
C ARG A 216 6.46 -10.41 10.83
N TYR A 217 5.59 -11.40 10.67
CA TYR A 217 5.85 -12.58 9.85
C TYR A 217 6.20 -12.23 8.40
N ILE A 218 5.47 -11.29 7.80
CA ILE A 218 5.73 -10.82 6.43
C ILE A 218 7.14 -10.24 6.33
N TRP A 219 7.51 -9.34 7.24
CA TRP A 219 8.83 -8.71 7.22
C TRP A 219 9.98 -9.67 7.54
N GLU A 220 9.77 -10.60 8.45
CA GLU A 220 10.79 -11.60 8.81
C GLU A 220 11.01 -12.61 7.67
N LYS A 221 9.94 -13.01 6.99
CA LYS A 221 10.01 -14.02 5.96
C LYS A 221 10.37 -13.47 4.58
N TYR A 222 9.77 -12.36 4.20
CA TYR A 222 9.87 -11.81 2.84
C TYR A 222 10.79 -10.58 2.72
N GLY A 223 11.15 -9.98 3.83
CA GLY A 223 11.97 -8.77 3.87
C GLY A 223 11.16 -7.48 3.72
N ARG A 224 11.73 -6.38 4.20
CA ARG A 224 11.10 -5.06 4.12
C ARG A 224 11.18 -4.45 2.71
N GLU A 225 12.02 -4.96 1.86
CA GLU A 225 12.14 -4.58 0.46
C GLU A 225 10.99 -5.12 -0.42
N ARG A 226 10.27 -6.14 0.07
CA ARG A 226 9.13 -6.76 -0.64
C ARG A 226 7.77 -6.47 0.00
N ALA A 227 7.76 -5.82 1.15
CA ALA A 227 6.54 -5.55 1.89
C ALA A 227 6.59 -4.18 2.56
N ALA A 228 5.55 -3.39 2.37
CA ALA A 228 5.42 -2.06 2.94
C ALA A 228 3.98 -1.81 3.43
N ILE A 229 3.85 -0.89 4.38
CA ILE A 229 2.56 -0.35 4.76
C ILE A 229 2.27 0.80 3.80
N THR A 230 1.12 0.74 3.13
CA THR A 230 0.68 1.81 2.24
C THR A 230 0.53 3.11 3.01
N ALA A 231 1.20 4.17 2.53
CA ALA A 231 1.01 5.51 3.06
C ALA A 231 -0.34 6.05 2.59
N GLU A 232 -1.21 6.36 3.53
CA GLU A 232 -2.52 6.92 3.25
C GLU A 232 -2.51 8.43 3.44
N VAL A 233 -3.04 9.17 2.46
CA VAL A 233 -3.26 10.61 2.57
C VAL A 233 -4.69 10.84 3.08
N ILE A 234 -4.80 11.20 4.35
CA ILE A 234 -6.09 11.50 4.98
C ILE A 234 -6.44 12.97 4.68
N THR A 235 -7.62 13.19 4.11
CA THR A 235 -8.17 14.52 3.91
C THR A 235 -9.17 14.87 5.00
N TYR A 236 -9.10 16.10 5.48
CA TYR A 236 -10.07 16.58 6.46
C TYR A 236 -11.48 16.68 5.87
N GLN A 237 -12.45 16.18 6.61
CA GLN A 237 -13.87 16.49 6.39
C GLN A 237 -14.22 17.84 7.04
N PRO A 238 -15.24 18.58 6.54
CA PRO A 238 -15.56 19.92 7.04
C PRO A 238 -15.65 20.02 8.55
N ARG A 239 -16.37 19.11 9.20
CA ARG A 239 -16.57 19.14 10.65
C ARG A 239 -15.27 18.95 11.44
N SER A 240 -14.42 18.01 11.07
CA SER A 240 -13.12 17.80 11.73
C SER A 240 -12.18 18.96 11.46
N ALA A 241 -12.19 19.50 10.23
CA ALA A 241 -11.39 20.67 9.87
C ALA A 241 -11.74 21.89 10.74
N VAL A 242 -13.03 22.20 10.86
CA VAL A 242 -13.51 23.31 11.74
C VAL A 242 -13.05 23.12 13.17
N ARG A 243 -13.23 21.91 13.75
CA ARG A 243 -12.82 21.61 15.12
C ARG A 243 -11.34 21.79 15.37
N ASP A 244 -10.50 21.21 14.52
CA ASP A 244 -9.05 21.20 14.73
C ASP A 244 -8.44 22.55 14.43
N VAL A 245 -8.89 23.23 13.37
CA VAL A 245 -8.43 24.59 13.03
C VAL A 245 -8.87 25.58 14.11
N ALA A 246 -10.11 25.53 14.56
CA ALA A 246 -10.59 26.44 15.61
C ALA A 246 -9.79 26.28 16.92
N LYS A 247 -9.50 25.03 17.33
CA LYS A 247 -8.63 24.77 18.49
C LYS A 247 -7.22 25.33 18.27
N ALA A 248 -6.63 25.08 17.11
CA ALA A 248 -5.30 25.60 16.77
C ALA A 248 -5.23 27.14 16.74
N LEU A 249 -6.36 27.79 16.44
CA LEU A 249 -6.49 29.24 16.47
C LEU A 249 -6.85 29.80 17.88
N GLY A 250 -6.99 28.94 18.88
CA GLY A 250 -7.31 29.35 20.27
C GLY A 250 -8.77 29.68 20.51
N VAL A 251 -9.69 29.21 19.67
CA VAL A 251 -11.14 29.38 19.90
C VAL A 251 -11.56 28.56 21.14
N PRO A 252 -12.29 29.16 22.11
CA PRO A 252 -12.76 28.43 23.28
C PRO A 252 -13.64 27.22 22.91
N PRO A 253 -13.66 26.17 23.76
CA PRO A 253 -14.39 24.92 23.47
C PRO A 253 -15.85 25.12 23.07
N ASP A 254 -16.58 25.98 23.78
CA ASP A 254 -17.99 26.29 23.49
C ASP A 254 -18.17 26.96 22.12
N GLY A 255 -17.18 27.74 21.69
CA GLY A 255 -17.13 28.33 20.34
C GLY A 255 -16.88 27.28 19.26
N VAL A 256 -15.99 26.33 19.52
CA VAL A 256 -15.70 25.24 18.60
C VAL A 256 -16.94 24.38 18.34
N GLU A 257 -17.68 24.04 19.38
CA GLU A 257 -18.89 23.20 19.25
C GLU A 257 -20.02 23.91 18.48
N ARG A 258 -20.12 25.23 18.60
CA ARG A 258 -21.10 26.01 17.82
C ARG A 258 -20.74 26.14 16.34
N LEU A 259 -19.46 26.05 15.99
CA LEU A 259 -18.97 26.14 14.61
C LEU A 259 -18.97 24.80 13.88
N ALA A 260 -18.91 23.66 14.60
CA ALA A 260 -18.77 22.31 14.08
C ALA A 260 -20.12 21.55 14.05
#